data_600084da93a8c88e580e4837d0038493
#
_entry.id   600084da93a8c88e580e4837d0038493
#
_cell.length_a   1.000
_cell.length_b   1.000
_cell.length_c   1.000
_cell.angle_alpha   90.00
_cell.angle_beta   90.00
_cell.angle_gamma   90.00
#
_symmetry.space_group_name_H-M   'P 1'
#
loop_
_entity.id
_entity.type
_entity.pdbx_description
1 polymer ?
#
loop_
_entity_poly.entity_id
_entity_poly.type
_entity_poly.pdbx_seq_one_letter_code
_entity_poly.pdbx_strand_id
1 'polypeptide(L)'
;MQQIPFFKKFITCTLAGLVIGASALRISFTFLRAWIPTRMTGIAPFLLLAAAIIYAIIWQIRKTHNPATLAFWQGLLRYGVAFDLATFGWEKIFHLQLVMPQGKLDQPYSSFSPQDIFWAFFSYSYPFACIIAGAQLTGAMLLLFRRTRLAGVFILLPVLANILLMDIFYQIGISVVVHASIMMAGTLYFLFIEFNRLKEFFFSAKDQLPPLHVSKYLKTAVRLSIIYIPLLLIAMRGKPDKHPQLRGKYEVEHTSCADSCMQGHDSMTITLQKNK
;
A
#
# COMPACT_ATOMS: atom_id res chain seq x y z
N MET A 1 -7.75 -24.54 31.11
CA MET A 1 -7.64 -23.21 30.45
C MET A 1 -6.30 -23.14 29.75
N GLN A 2 -6.27 -22.91 28.43
CA GLN A 2 -5.00 -22.76 27.68
C GLN A 2 -4.29 -21.50 28.15
N GLN A 3 -3.03 -21.65 28.55
CA GLN A 3 -2.19 -20.50 28.94
C GLN A 3 -1.93 -19.61 27.71
N ILE A 4 -2.26 -18.33 27.82
CA ILE A 4 -1.97 -17.36 26.76
C ILE A 4 -0.47 -17.00 26.88
N PRO A 5 0.36 -17.27 25.85
CA PRO A 5 1.79 -16.99 25.91
C PRO A 5 2.05 -15.47 26.01
N PHE A 6 3.12 -15.10 26.72
CA PHE A 6 3.52 -13.69 26.90
C PHE A 6 3.63 -12.96 25.57
N PHE A 7 4.28 -13.57 24.60
CA PHE A 7 4.52 -12.98 23.29
C PHE A 7 3.20 -12.55 22.59
N LYS A 8 2.15 -13.37 22.70
CA LYS A 8 0.84 -13.04 22.16
C LYS A 8 0.20 -11.84 22.87
N LYS A 9 0.30 -11.78 24.19
CA LYS A 9 -0.19 -10.62 24.97
C LYS A 9 0.54 -9.35 24.59
N PHE A 10 1.87 -9.42 24.57
CA PHE A 10 2.76 -8.29 24.28
C PHE A 10 2.53 -7.74 22.89
N ILE A 11 2.58 -8.58 21.83
CA ILE A 11 2.36 -8.13 20.46
C ILE A 11 0.98 -7.51 20.30
N THR A 12 -0.07 -8.15 20.84
CA THR A 12 -1.44 -7.64 20.67
C THR A 12 -1.59 -6.25 21.30
N CYS A 13 -1.10 -6.04 22.52
CA CYS A 13 -1.20 -4.75 23.18
C CYS A 13 -0.33 -3.69 22.49
N THR A 14 0.91 -4.04 22.11
CA THR A 14 1.82 -3.11 21.43
C THR A 14 1.28 -2.67 20.07
N LEU A 15 0.80 -3.62 19.25
CA LEU A 15 0.19 -3.27 17.97
C LEU A 15 -1.07 -2.42 18.14
N ALA A 16 -1.91 -2.72 19.13
CA ALA A 16 -3.08 -1.90 19.40
C ALA A 16 -2.69 -0.48 19.83
N GLY A 17 -1.68 -0.35 20.68
CA GLY A 17 -1.16 0.95 21.09
C GLY A 17 -0.55 1.75 19.94
N LEU A 18 0.22 1.08 19.05
CA LEU A 18 0.79 1.68 17.85
C LEU A 18 -0.29 2.16 16.88
N VAL A 19 -1.27 1.31 16.56
CA VAL A 19 -2.35 1.65 15.63
C VAL A 19 -3.17 2.81 16.16
N ILE A 20 -3.62 2.77 17.41
CA ILE A 20 -4.42 3.85 17.99
C ILE A 20 -3.59 5.12 18.12
N GLY A 21 -2.33 5.02 18.54
CA GLY A 21 -1.43 6.16 18.62
C GLY A 21 -1.20 6.81 17.26
N ALA A 22 -0.92 6.03 16.22
CA ALA A 22 -0.73 6.52 14.85
C ALA A 22 -2.00 7.18 14.31
N SER A 23 -3.17 6.54 14.49
CA SER A 23 -4.46 7.10 14.07
C SER A 23 -4.79 8.40 14.81
N ALA A 24 -4.57 8.43 16.13
CA ALA A 24 -4.79 9.64 16.95
C ALA A 24 -3.88 10.79 16.50
N LEU A 25 -2.60 10.49 16.22
CA LEU A 25 -1.65 11.47 15.70
C LEU A 25 -2.15 12.08 14.40
N ARG A 26 -2.48 11.23 13.42
CA ARG A 26 -2.97 11.65 12.10
C ARG A 26 -4.23 12.50 12.20
N ILE A 27 -5.25 12.03 12.94
CA ILE A 27 -6.50 12.74 13.12
C ILE A 27 -6.26 14.10 13.76
N SER A 28 -5.41 14.15 14.79
CA SER A 28 -5.08 15.40 15.47
C SER A 28 -4.42 16.41 14.54
N PHE A 29 -3.47 15.95 13.70
CA PHE A 29 -2.83 16.86 12.74
C PHE A 29 -3.72 17.25 11.57
N THR A 30 -4.61 16.37 11.11
CA THR A 30 -5.44 16.62 9.94
C THR A 30 -6.70 17.42 10.29
N PHE A 31 -7.39 17.04 11.36
CA PHE A 31 -8.72 17.58 11.67
C PHE A 31 -8.77 18.47 12.91
N LEU A 32 -7.87 18.28 13.89
CA LEU A 32 -7.93 18.94 15.18
C LEU A 32 -6.82 19.97 15.39
N ARG A 33 -6.01 20.26 14.36
CA ARG A 33 -4.88 21.19 14.45
C ARG A 33 -5.27 22.59 14.93
N ALA A 34 -6.49 23.04 14.61
CA ALA A 34 -6.99 24.33 15.04
C ALA A 34 -7.37 24.38 16.53
N TRP A 35 -7.63 23.23 17.14
CA TRP A 35 -8.18 23.11 18.50
C TRP A 35 -7.15 22.61 19.52
N ILE A 36 -6.18 21.80 19.07
CA ILE A 36 -5.24 21.14 19.97
C ILE A 36 -3.82 21.64 19.68
N PRO A 37 -3.06 22.09 20.70
CA PRO A 37 -1.67 22.49 20.55
C PRO A 37 -0.81 21.36 19.99
N THR A 38 0.06 21.66 19.02
CA THR A 38 0.92 20.68 18.32
C THR A 38 1.84 19.90 19.26
N ARG A 39 2.23 20.49 20.41
CA ARG A 39 3.02 19.79 21.42
C ARG A 39 2.27 18.64 22.07
N MET A 40 0.98 18.81 22.35
CA MET A 40 0.16 17.74 22.94
C MET A 40 -0.14 16.63 21.95
N THR A 41 -0.37 16.96 20.69
CA THR A 41 -0.61 15.96 19.63
C THR A 41 0.60 15.07 19.39
N GLY A 42 1.83 15.59 19.50
CA GLY A 42 3.06 14.82 19.33
C GLY A 42 3.35 13.84 20.47
N ILE A 43 2.93 14.14 21.70
CA ILE A 43 3.22 13.32 22.90
C ILE A 43 2.18 12.20 23.07
N ALA A 44 0.92 12.45 22.74
CA ALA A 44 -0.18 11.52 22.97
C ALA A 44 0.03 10.10 22.40
N PRO A 45 0.55 9.90 21.18
CA PRO A 45 0.80 8.57 20.64
C PRO A 45 1.82 7.78 21.43
N PHE A 46 2.87 8.45 21.92
CA PHE A 46 3.91 7.80 22.74
C PHE A 46 3.37 7.39 24.10
N LEU A 47 2.51 8.20 24.70
CA LEU A 47 1.84 7.85 25.96
C LEU A 47 0.89 6.66 25.78
N LEU A 48 0.12 6.62 24.68
CA LEU A 48 -0.77 5.50 24.37
C LEU A 48 0.01 4.19 24.15
N LEU A 49 1.14 4.27 23.43
CA LEU A 49 2.01 3.12 23.22
C LEU A 49 2.64 2.66 24.54
N ALA A 50 3.17 3.58 25.33
CA ALA A 50 3.76 3.26 26.63
C ALA A 50 2.72 2.63 27.59
N ALA A 51 1.51 3.17 27.64
CA ALA A 51 0.41 2.60 28.42
C ALA A 51 0.05 1.18 27.99
N ALA A 52 0.00 0.91 26.67
CA ALA A 52 -0.28 -0.40 26.13
C ALA A 52 0.82 -1.43 26.49
N ILE A 53 2.10 -1.03 26.40
CA ILE A 53 3.24 -1.87 26.78
C ILE A 53 3.23 -2.15 28.27
N ILE A 54 3.07 -1.11 29.12
CA ILE A 54 2.98 -1.26 30.58
C ILE A 54 1.85 -2.21 30.96
N TYR A 55 0.69 -2.04 30.31
CA TYR A 55 -0.44 -2.92 30.54
C TYR A 55 -0.12 -4.39 30.19
N ALA A 56 0.56 -4.65 29.08
CA ALA A 56 0.96 -6.01 28.71
C ALA A 56 1.89 -6.65 29.75
N ILE A 57 2.83 -5.86 30.31
CA ILE A 57 3.75 -6.30 31.36
C ILE A 57 2.98 -6.61 32.66
N ILE A 58 2.11 -5.70 33.10
CA ILE A 58 1.27 -5.89 34.30
C ILE A 58 0.40 -7.12 34.14
N TRP A 59 -0.22 -7.30 32.95
CA TRP A 59 -1.04 -8.47 32.66
C TRP A 59 -0.26 -9.79 32.75
N GLN A 60 1.01 -9.76 32.38
CA GLN A 60 1.87 -10.94 32.54
C GLN A 60 2.26 -11.20 34.00
N ILE A 61 2.62 -10.17 34.76
CA ILE A 61 2.99 -10.26 36.17
C ILE A 61 1.82 -10.80 37.01
N ARG A 62 0.61 -10.33 36.72
CA ARG A 62 -0.60 -10.79 37.41
C ARG A 62 -1.01 -12.24 37.07
N LYS A 63 -0.29 -12.90 36.13
CA LYS A 63 -0.54 -14.29 35.67
C LYS A 63 -2.00 -14.58 35.31
N THR A 64 -2.77 -13.54 34.99
CA THR A 64 -4.18 -13.71 34.61
C THR A 64 -4.24 -14.21 33.17
N HIS A 65 -4.98 -15.31 32.94
CA HIS A 65 -5.17 -15.89 31.62
C HIS A 65 -6.60 -15.65 31.13
N ASN A 66 -7.10 -14.41 31.28
CA ASN A 66 -8.47 -14.08 30.90
C ASN A 66 -8.56 -13.91 29.36
N PRO A 67 -9.29 -14.78 28.65
CA PRO A 67 -9.46 -14.69 27.22
C PRO A 67 -10.27 -13.44 26.79
N ALA A 68 -11.14 -12.91 27.67
CA ALA A 68 -11.88 -11.68 27.40
C ALA A 68 -10.97 -10.47 27.25
N THR A 69 -9.90 -10.38 28.05
CA THR A 69 -8.90 -9.30 27.95
C THR A 69 -8.16 -9.37 26.60
N LEU A 70 -7.78 -10.57 26.16
CA LEU A 70 -7.18 -10.73 24.83
C LEU A 70 -8.17 -10.35 23.72
N ALA A 71 -9.41 -10.77 23.83
CA ALA A 71 -10.45 -10.42 22.85
C ALA A 71 -10.72 -8.92 22.81
N PHE A 72 -10.65 -8.23 23.94
CA PHE A 72 -10.74 -6.76 24.02
C PHE A 72 -9.61 -6.09 23.24
N TRP A 73 -8.34 -6.44 23.51
CA TRP A 73 -7.20 -5.85 22.83
C TRP A 73 -7.17 -6.15 21.34
N GLN A 74 -7.55 -7.36 20.93
CA GLN A 74 -7.74 -7.70 19.52
C GLN A 74 -8.90 -6.90 18.89
N GLY A 75 -9.97 -6.68 19.65
CA GLY A 75 -11.08 -5.83 19.22
C GLY A 75 -10.63 -4.39 18.99
N LEU A 76 -9.86 -3.84 19.93
CA LEU A 76 -9.32 -2.50 19.87
C LEU A 76 -8.37 -2.31 18.68
N LEU A 77 -7.46 -3.24 18.46
CA LEU A 77 -6.58 -3.26 17.30
C LEU A 77 -7.37 -3.28 15.98
N ARG A 78 -8.35 -4.18 15.89
CA ARG A 78 -9.20 -4.35 14.71
C ARG A 78 -10.00 -3.10 14.40
N TYR A 79 -10.62 -2.52 15.43
CA TYR A 79 -11.38 -1.28 15.28
C TYR A 79 -10.46 -0.11 14.85
N GLY A 80 -9.30 0.02 15.47
CA GLY A 80 -8.32 1.05 15.11
C GLY A 80 -7.88 0.98 13.65
N VAL A 81 -7.49 -0.22 13.18
CA VAL A 81 -7.12 -0.42 11.76
C VAL A 81 -8.30 -0.11 10.83
N ALA A 82 -9.49 -0.64 11.13
CA ALA A 82 -10.67 -0.41 10.30
C ALA A 82 -11.07 1.06 10.25
N PHE A 83 -11.05 1.75 11.38
CA PHE A 83 -11.38 3.16 11.49
C PHE A 83 -10.41 4.04 10.69
N ASP A 84 -9.11 3.80 10.84
CA ASP A 84 -8.09 4.57 10.14
C ASP A 84 -8.19 4.38 8.62
N LEU A 85 -8.29 3.15 8.16
CA LEU A 85 -8.42 2.84 6.73
C LEU A 85 -9.74 3.36 6.14
N ALA A 86 -10.83 3.32 6.90
CA ALA A 86 -12.09 3.93 6.47
C ALA A 86 -11.96 5.45 6.34
N THR A 87 -11.26 6.11 7.25
CA THR A 87 -11.02 7.56 7.15
C THR A 87 -10.23 7.89 5.89
N PHE A 88 -9.18 7.15 5.57
CA PHE A 88 -8.44 7.31 4.30
C PHE A 88 -9.32 7.05 3.06
N GLY A 89 -10.23 6.09 3.14
CA GLY A 89 -11.20 5.84 2.07
C GLY A 89 -12.12 7.05 1.83
N TRP A 90 -12.66 7.60 2.89
CA TRP A 90 -13.51 8.78 2.82
C TRP A 90 -12.76 10.03 2.33
N GLU A 91 -11.52 10.26 2.79
CA GLU A 91 -10.69 11.36 2.31
C GLU A 91 -10.51 11.33 0.78
N LYS A 92 -10.40 10.14 0.17
CA LYS A 92 -10.32 9.99 -1.28
C LYS A 92 -11.65 10.34 -1.98
N ILE A 93 -12.77 9.89 -1.43
CA ILE A 93 -14.11 10.19 -1.97
C ILE A 93 -14.42 11.68 -1.90
N PHE A 94 -14.04 12.35 -0.81
CA PHE A 94 -14.28 13.77 -0.63
C PHE A 94 -13.20 14.69 -1.21
N HIS A 95 -12.31 14.17 -2.08
CA HIS A 95 -11.23 14.93 -2.71
C HIS A 95 -10.28 15.64 -1.71
N LEU A 96 -10.11 15.07 -0.53
CA LEU A 96 -9.16 15.56 0.47
C LEU A 96 -7.77 14.93 0.29
N GLN A 97 -7.68 13.87 -0.49
CA GLN A 97 -6.46 13.19 -0.88
C GLN A 97 -6.44 12.92 -2.39
N LEU A 98 -5.26 12.59 -2.92
CA LEU A 98 -5.05 12.24 -4.32
C LEU A 98 -5.42 13.39 -5.27
N VAL A 99 -5.20 14.62 -4.85
CA VAL A 99 -5.46 15.84 -5.63
C VAL A 99 -4.15 16.51 -5.98
N MET A 100 -3.99 16.89 -7.25
CA MET A 100 -2.83 17.64 -7.71
C MET A 100 -2.90 19.08 -7.17
N PRO A 101 -1.84 19.59 -6.55
CA PRO A 101 -1.78 21.00 -6.13
C PRO A 101 -1.92 21.93 -7.33
N GLN A 102 -2.80 22.93 -7.24
CA GLN A 102 -3.11 23.85 -8.36
C GLN A 102 -1.85 24.56 -8.92
N GLY A 103 -0.92 24.95 -8.03
CA GLY A 103 0.33 25.59 -8.45
C GLY A 103 1.30 24.72 -9.26
N LYS A 104 0.98 23.43 -9.46
CA LYS A 104 1.77 22.49 -10.29
C LYS A 104 1.16 22.24 -11.66
N LEU A 105 -0.08 22.66 -11.91
CA LEU A 105 -0.79 22.36 -13.16
C LEU A 105 -0.14 23.00 -14.39
N ASP A 106 0.45 24.18 -14.23
CA ASP A 106 1.08 24.93 -15.32
C ASP A 106 2.59 24.64 -15.47
N GLN A 107 3.14 23.72 -14.64
CA GLN A 107 4.54 23.38 -14.69
C GLN A 107 4.83 22.28 -15.73
N PRO A 108 5.97 22.34 -16.43
CA PRO A 108 6.33 21.27 -17.35
C PRO A 108 6.59 19.96 -16.60
N TYR A 109 6.18 18.84 -17.18
CA TYR A 109 6.35 17.50 -16.60
C TYR A 109 7.79 17.19 -16.18
N SER A 110 8.77 17.77 -16.88
CA SER A 110 10.19 17.62 -16.58
C SER A 110 10.62 18.18 -15.22
N SER A 111 9.81 19.07 -14.62
CA SER A 111 10.06 19.66 -13.30
C SER A 111 9.37 18.90 -12.15
N PHE A 112 8.58 17.85 -12.47
CA PHE A 112 7.84 17.13 -11.45
C PHE A 112 8.77 16.25 -10.60
N SER A 113 8.58 16.34 -9.29
CA SER A 113 9.14 15.37 -8.34
C SER A 113 8.40 14.02 -8.46
N PRO A 114 8.96 12.91 -7.95
CA PRO A 114 8.23 11.63 -7.88
C PRO A 114 6.86 11.76 -7.21
N GLN A 115 6.75 12.56 -6.17
CA GLN A 115 5.50 12.85 -5.47
C GLN A 115 4.51 13.60 -6.36
N ASP A 116 4.94 14.57 -7.16
CA ASP A 116 4.07 15.32 -8.09
C ASP A 116 3.50 14.38 -9.16
N ILE A 117 4.31 13.44 -9.68
CA ILE A 117 3.87 12.41 -10.63
C ILE A 117 2.78 11.51 -10.02
N PHE A 118 2.96 11.11 -8.76
CA PHE A 118 1.98 10.34 -8.04
C PHE A 118 0.64 11.10 -7.90
N TRP A 119 0.67 12.35 -7.49
CA TRP A 119 -0.54 13.18 -7.39
C TRP A 119 -1.20 13.40 -8.74
N ALA A 120 -0.41 13.67 -9.80
CA ALA A 120 -0.92 13.86 -11.16
C ALA A 120 -1.63 12.59 -11.66
N PHE A 121 -1.05 11.40 -11.45
CA PHE A 121 -1.64 10.14 -11.86
C PHE A 121 -3.00 9.89 -11.19
N PHE A 122 -3.10 10.05 -9.88
CA PHE A 122 -4.34 9.77 -9.16
C PHE A 122 -5.40 10.85 -9.34
N SER A 123 -5.00 12.11 -9.52
CA SER A 123 -5.95 13.21 -9.77
C SER A 123 -6.56 13.16 -11.17
N TYR A 124 -5.91 12.49 -12.13
CA TYR A 124 -6.40 12.36 -13.50
C TYR A 124 -7.74 11.62 -13.58
N SER A 125 -7.95 10.61 -12.75
CA SER A 125 -9.17 9.80 -12.79
C SER A 125 -9.82 9.66 -11.41
N TYR A 126 -10.77 10.53 -11.11
CA TYR A 126 -11.57 10.43 -9.90
C TYR A 126 -12.33 9.09 -9.74
N PRO A 127 -12.97 8.52 -10.80
CA PRO A 127 -13.59 7.21 -10.67
C PRO A 127 -12.63 6.12 -10.21
N PHE A 128 -11.37 6.15 -10.67
CA PHE A 128 -10.35 5.21 -10.23
C PHE A 128 -10.03 5.36 -8.74
N ALA A 129 -9.87 6.59 -8.26
CA ALA A 129 -9.69 6.88 -6.84
C ALA A 129 -10.88 6.38 -6.00
N CYS A 130 -12.10 6.53 -6.48
CA CYS A 130 -13.32 6.01 -5.83
C CYS A 130 -13.36 4.49 -5.75
N ILE A 131 -12.89 3.77 -6.79
CA ILE A 131 -12.81 2.30 -6.78
C ILE A 131 -11.85 1.83 -5.68
N ILE A 132 -10.67 2.45 -5.59
CA ILE A 132 -9.69 2.14 -4.53
C ILE A 132 -10.26 2.45 -3.15
N ALA A 133 -10.91 3.60 -3.00
CA ALA A 133 -11.57 3.98 -1.76
C ALA A 133 -12.69 2.99 -1.38
N GLY A 134 -13.49 2.55 -2.35
CA GLY A 134 -14.54 1.55 -2.17
C GLY A 134 -13.99 0.21 -1.69
N ALA A 135 -12.89 -0.27 -2.27
CA ALA A 135 -12.21 -1.47 -1.79
C ALA A 135 -11.69 -1.30 -0.35
N GLN A 136 -11.13 -0.13 -0.03
CA GLN A 136 -10.65 0.21 1.31
C GLN A 136 -11.77 0.21 2.34
N LEU A 137 -12.88 0.89 2.04
CA LEU A 137 -14.07 0.96 2.90
C LEU A 137 -14.70 -0.42 3.09
N THR A 138 -14.86 -1.18 2.01
CA THR A 138 -15.42 -2.54 2.06
C THR A 138 -14.55 -3.44 2.93
N GLY A 139 -13.23 -3.42 2.73
CA GLY A 139 -12.30 -4.19 3.54
C GLY A 139 -12.33 -3.79 5.01
N ALA A 140 -12.39 -2.49 5.32
CA ALA A 140 -12.50 -1.96 6.67
C ALA A 140 -13.82 -2.41 7.35
N MET A 141 -14.94 -2.32 6.64
CA MET A 141 -16.24 -2.81 7.12
C MET A 141 -16.22 -4.30 7.43
N LEU A 142 -15.72 -5.12 6.50
CA LEU A 142 -15.60 -6.57 6.67
C LEU A 142 -14.69 -6.94 7.84
N LEU A 143 -13.64 -6.15 8.08
CA LEU A 143 -12.72 -6.36 9.20
C LEU A 143 -13.40 -6.22 10.56
N LEU A 144 -14.43 -5.37 10.68
CA LEU A 144 -15.15 -5.15 11.95
C LEU A 144 -15.88 -6.39 12.45
N PHE A 145 -16.37 -7.25 11.57
CA PHE A 145 -17.15 -8.42 11.95
C PHE A 145 -16.27 -9.66 12.08
N ARG A 146 -16.46 -10.44 13.15
CA ARG A 146 -15.66 -11.65 13.40
C ARG A 146 -15.76 -12.70 12.27
N ARG A 147 -16.94 -12.80 11.63
CA ARG A 147 -17.19 -13.79 10.56
C ARG A 147 -16.51 -13.44 9.25
N THR A 148 -16.47 -12.15 8.90
CA THR A 148 -15.93 -11.64 7.62
C THR A 148 -14.54 -11.05 7.76
N ARG A 149 -13.95 -11.07 8.97
CA ARG A 149 -12.63 -10.51 9.27
C ARG A 149 -11.56 -10.96 8.26
N LEU A 150 -11.53 -12.25 7.96
CA LEU A 150 -10.54 -12.80 7.04
C LEU A 150 -10.72 -12.27 5.61
N ALA A 151 -11.96 -12.15 5.13
CA ALA A 151 -12.25 -11.52 3.83
C ALA A 151 -11.80 -10.05 3.82
N GLY A 152 -12.06 -9.31 4.90
CA GLY A 152 -11.56 -7.94 5.07
C GLY A 152 -10.03 -7.87 4.98
N VAL A 153 -9.32 -8.77 5.65
CA VAL A 153 -7.85 -8.86 5.57
C VAL A 153 -7.37 -9.12 4.15
N PHE A 154 -8.00 -10.04 3.41
CA PHE A 154 -7.63 -10.34 2.02
C PHE A 154 -7.83 -9.17 1.05
N ILE A 155 -8.83 -8.33 1.30
CA ILE A 155 -9.04 -7.11 0.50
C ILE A 155 -8.03 -6.03 0.90
N LEU A 156 -7.82 -5.84 2.21
CA LEU A 156 -6.99 -4.74 2.71
C LEU A 156 -5.50 -4.96 2.49
N LEU A 157 -4.99 -6.20 2.57
CA LEU A 157 -3.55 -6.46 2.42
C LEU A 157 -2.99 -6.03 1.06
N PRO A 158 -3.59 -6.40 -0.10
CA PRO A 158 -3.11 -5.91 -1.39
C PRO A 158 -3.19 -4.39 -1.53
N VAL A 159 -4.27 -3.79 -1.01
CA VAL A 159 -4.45 -2.33 -1.03
C VAL A 159 -3.36 -1.64 -0.20
N LEU A 160 -3.11 -2.11 1.02
CA LEU A 160 -2.06 -1.57 1.89
C LEU A 160 -0.66 -1.81 1.33
N ALA A 161 -0.41 -2.99 0.75
CA ALA A 161 0.87 -3.27 0.10
C ALA A 161 1.13 -2.31 -1.06
N ASN A 162 0.11 -2.05 -1.87
CA ASN A 162 0.20 -1.08 -2.97
C ASN A 162 0.47 0.33 -2.44
N ILE A 163 -0.28 0.79 -1.42
CA ILE A 163 -0.08 2.08 -0.78
C ILE A 163 1.35 2.19 -0.25
N LEU A 164 1.83 1.21 0.50
CA LEU A 164 3.15 1.23 1.09
C LEU A 164 4.26 1.28 0.03
N LEU A 165 4.12 0.51 -1.05
CA LEU A 165 5.06 0.56 -2.17
C LEU A 165 5.06 1.94 -2.85
N MET A 166 3.88 2.52 -3.06
CA MET A 166 3.77 3.87 -3.62
C MET A 166 4.42 4.91 -2.69
N ASP A 167 4.15 4.87 -1.39
CA ASP A 167 4.72 5.80 -0.42
C ASP A 167 6.26 5.75 -0.42
N ILE A 168 6.85 4.56 -0.59
CA ILE A 168 8.30 4.36 -0.64
C ILE A 168 8.87 4.85 -1.97
N PHE A 169 8.35 4.36 -3.11
CA PHE A 169 8.95 4.60 -4.42
C PHE A 169 8.67 6.00 -4.96
N TYR A 170 7.54 6.60 -4.59
CA TYR A 170 7.22 7.99 -4.95
C TYR A 170 7.62 9.01 -3.88
N GLN A 171 8.32 8.57 -2.82
CA GLN A 171 8.90 9.46 -1.81
C GLN A 171 7.86 10.39 -1.14
N ILE A 172 6.68 9.85 -0.82
CA ILE A 172 5.57 10.64 -0.24
C ILE A 172 5.93 11.21 1.14
N GLY A 173 6.85 10.57 1.86
CA GLY A 173 7.36 11.04 3.12
C GLY A 173 7.43 9.94 4.18
N ILE A 174 8.47 9.99 5.02
CA ILE A 174 8.74 8.94 6.01
C ILE A 174 7.62 8.74 7.01
N SER A 175 6.91 9.80 7.41
CA SER A 175 5.78 9.72 8.34
C SER A 175 4.63 8.89 7.77
N VAL A 176 4.36 9.01 6.47
CA VAL A 176 3.30 8.26 5.77
C VAL A 176 3.71 6.80 5.65
N VAL A 177 4.97 6.53 5.27
CA VAL A 177 5.54 5.17 5.21
C VAL A 177 5.43 4.46 6.56
N VAL A 178 5.82 5.12 7.66
CA VAL A 178 5.71 4.57 9.01
C VAL A 178 4.25 4.28 9.37
N HIS A 179 3.34 5.21 9.09
CA HIS A 179 1.91 5.04 9.35
C HIS A 179 1.34 3.84 8.58
N ALA A 180 1.57 3.77 7.26
CA ALA A 180 1.14 2.65 6.43
C ALA A 180 1.73 1.30 6.88
N SER A 181 3.00 1.30 7.32
CA SER A 181 3.66 0.11 7.88
C SER A 181 2.99 -0.38 9.16
N ILE A 182 2.58 0.53 10.05
CA ILE A 182 1.85 0.19 11.29
C ILE A 182 0.50 -0.43 10.94
N MET A 183 -0.26 0.15 9.99
CA MET A 183 -1.55 -0.39 9.54
C MET A 183 -1.39 -1.77 8.87
N MET A 184 -0.35 -1.93 8.06
CA MET A 184 0.02 -3.21 7.46
C MET A 184 0.33 -4.26 8.51
N ALA A 185 1.15 -3.94 9.53
CA ALA A 185 1.49 -4.86 10.61
C ALA A 185 0.25 -5.26 11.42
N GLY A 186 -0.65 -4.32 11.72
CA GLY A 186 -1.93 -4.60 12.36
C GLY A 186 -2.82 -5.54 11.56
N THR A 187 -2.87 -5.36 10.23
CA THR A 187 -3.65 -6.22 9.33
C THR A 187 -3.03 -7.60 9.19
N LEU A 188 -1.71 -7.69 9.04
CA LEU A 188 -0.97 -8.96 9.02
C LEU A 188 -1.12 -9.76 10.31
N TYR A 189 -1.21 -9.11 11.46
CA TYR A 189 -1.47 -9.79 12.73
C TYR A 189 -2.76 -10.62 12.66
N PHE A 190 -3.83 -10.10 12.05
CA PHE A 190 -5.08 -10.84 11.88
C PHE A 190 -4.96 -12.01 10.89
N LEU A 191 -4.12 -11.88 9.86
CA LEU A 191 -3.80 -12.98 8.95
C LEU A 191 -3.11 -14.12 9.71
N PHE A 192 -2.10 -13.79 10.54
CA PHE A 192 -1.35 -14.78 11.31
C PHE A 192 -2.19 -15.50 12.36
N ILE A 193 -3.16 -14.82 12.98
CA ILE A 193 -4.08 -15.48 13.91
C ILE A 193 -4.89 -16.59 13.22
N GLU A 194 -5.29 -16.38 11.99
CA GLU A 194 -6.11 -17.30 11.20
C GLU A 194 -5.27 -18.25 10.31
N PHE A 195 -3.94 -18.25 10.47
CA PHE A 195 -3.02 -18.98 9.60
C PHE A 195 -3.36 -20.48 9.47
N ASN A 196 -3.74 -21.15 10.55
CA ASN A 196 -4.12 -22.57 10.51
C ASN A 196 -5.36 -22.80 9.66
N ARG A 197 -6.38 -21.93 9.77
CA ARG A 197 -7.58 -22.00 8.92
C ARG A 197 -7.27 -21.74 7.46
N LEU A 198 -6.34 -20.80 7.19
CA LEU A 198 -5.87 -20.53 5.85
C LEU A 198 -5.15 -21.73 5.25
N LYS A 199 -4.25 -22.34 6.03
CA LYS A 199 -3.55 -23.55 5.62
C LYS A 199 -4.52 -24.67 5.28
N GLU A 200 -5.53 -24.90 6.12
CA GLU A 200 -6.57 -25.89 5.84
C GLU A 200 -7.35 -25.56 4.57
N PHE A 201 -7.76 -24.31 4.38
CA PHE A 201 -8.52 -23.88 3.22
C PHE A 201 -7.72 -24.04 1.91
N PHE A 202 -6.47 -23.60 1.87
CA PHE A 202 -5.68 -23.61 0.64
C PHE A 202 -5.02 -24.95 0.33
N PHE A 203 -4.66 -25.75 1.33
CA PHE A 203 -3.85 -26.94 1.14
C PHE A 203 -4.57 -28.24 1.46
N SER A 204 -5.67 -28.22 2.24
CA SER A 204 -6.42 -29.41 2.64
C SER A 204 -7.75 -29.56 1.91
N ALA A 205 -8.22 -28.50 1.23
CA ALA A 205 -9.41 -28.60 0.39
C ALA A 205 -9.10 -29.54 -0.79
N LYS A 206 -9.73 -30.71 -0.77
CA LYS A 206 -9.59 -31.69 -1.87
C LYS A 206 -10.35 -31.17 -3.06
N ASP A 207 -9.69 -31.16 -4.21
CA ASP A 207 -10.35 -30.92 -5.48
C ASP A 207 -11.36 -32.06 -5.73
N GLN A 208 -12.60 -31.70 -6.02
CA GLN A 208 -13.65 -32.65 -6.31
C GLN A 208 -13.58 -33.18 -7.76
N LEU A 209 -12.74 -32.58 -8.59
CA LEU A 209 -12.56 -32.99 -9.97
C LEU A 209 -11.64 -34.20 -10.06
N PRO A 210 -11.94 -35.19 -10.91
CA PRO A 210 -11.09 -36.33 -11.10
C PRO A 210 -9.73 -35.88 -11.68
N PRO A 211 -8.60 -36.43 -11.20
CA PRO A 211 -7.30 -36.06 -11.67
C PRO A 211 -7.12 -36.43 -13.13
N LEU A 212 -6.66 -35.52 -13.97
CA LEU A 212 -6.29 -35.79 -15.36
C LEU A 212 -5.18 -36.85 -15.40
N HIS A 213 -5.47 -37.99 -16.08
CA HIS A 213 -4.54 -39.09 -16.29
C HIS A 213 -3.50 -38.73 -17.35
N VAL A 214 -2.61 -37.80 -17.02
CA VAL A 214 -1.55 -37.33 -17.92
C VAL A 214 -0.18 -37.64 -17.28
N SER A 215 0.83 -37.99 -18.08
CA SER A 215 2.19 -38.22 -17.64
C SER A 215 2.71 -37.11 -16.72
N LYS A 216 3.47 -37.49 -15.68
CA LYS A 216 4.07 -36.49 -14.75
C LYS A 216 4.96 -35.48 -15.49
N TYR A 217 5.69 -35.95 -16.51
CA TYR A 217 6.56 -35.07 -17.32
C TYR A 217 5.76 -34.02 -18.09
N LEU A 218 4.63 -34.42 -18.71
CA LEU A 218 3.79 -33.49 -19.43
C LEU A 218 3.13 -32.47 -18.49
N LYS A 219 2.66 -32.89 -17.31
CA LYS A 219 2.12 -31.95 -16.27
C LYS A 219 3.18 -30.94 -15.86
N THR A 220 4.42 -31.37 -15.65
CA THR A 220 5.51 -30.47 -15.28
C THR A 220 5.88 -29.54 -16.43
N ALA A 221 5.97 -30.05 -17.65
CA ALA A 221 6.24 -29.23 -18.83
C ALA A 221 5.16 -28.16 -19.05
N VAL A 222 3.87 -28.50 -18.92
CA VAL A 222 2.76 -27.55 -19.01
C VAL A 222 2.81 -26.49 -17.89
N ARG A 223 3.16 -26.88 -16.66
CA ARG A 223 3.33 -25.91 -15.57
C ARG A 223 4.50 -24.96 -15.81
N LEU A 224 5.60 -25.47 -16.31
CA LEU A 224 6.79 -24.67 -16.61
C LEU A 224 6.59 -23.80 -17.87
N SER A 225 5.71 -24.20 -18.79
CA SER A 225 5.42 -23.41 -20.00
C SER A 225 4.88 -22.01 -19.69
N ILE A 226 4.21 -21.82 -18.56
CA ILE A 226 3.74 -20.50 -18.08
C ILE A 226 4.92 -19.53 -17.87
N ILE A 227 6.10 -20.04 -17.57
CA ILE A 227 7.30 -19.22 -17.39
C ILE A 227 8.08 -19.12 -18.71
N TYR A 228 8.32 -20.25 -19.38
CA TYR A 228 9.18 -20.29 -20.56
C TYR A 228 8.57 -19.65 -21.79
N ILE A 229 7.27 -19.87 -22.05
CA ILE A 229 6.64 -19.31 -23.24
C ILE A 229 6.60 -17.77 -23.22
N PRO A 230 6.14 -17.09 -22.15
CA PRO A 230 6.22 -15.63 -22.07
C PRO A 230 7.65 -15.10 -22.16
N LEU A 231 8.61 -15.76 -21.48
CA LEU A 231 10.01 -15.36 -21.54
C LEU A 231 10.58 -15.46 -22.95
N LEU A 232 10.29 -16.56 -23.66
CA LEU A 232 10.69 -16.77 -25.06
C LEU A 232 10.08 -15.72 -25.97
N LEU A 233 8.76 -15.44 -25.82
CA LEU A 233 8.07 -14.42 -26.61
C LEU A 233 8.67 -13.02 -26.38
N ILE A 234 9.01 -12.68 -25.14
CA ILE A 234 9.67 -11.42 -24.81
C ILE A 234 11.07 -11.36 -25.44
N ALA A 235 11.86 -12.45 -25.32
CA ALA A 235 13.18 -12.53 -25.91
C ALA A 235 13.15 -12.41 -27.46
N MET A 236 12.13 -12.98 -28.10
CA MET A 236 11.93 -12.85 -29.55
C MET A 236 11.48 -11.44 -29.97
N ARG A 237 10.70 -10.74 -29.11
CA ARG A 237 10.21 -9.38 -29.38
C ARG A 237 11.25 -8.30 -29.05
N GLY A 238 12.13 -8.57 -28.11
CA GLY A 238 13.15 -7.64 -27.65
C GLY A 238 14.31 -7.55 -28.63
N LYS A 239 14.17 -6.72 -29.69
CA LYS A 239 15.36 -6.18 -30.35
C LYS A 239 15.90 -5.10 -29.45
N PRO A 240 17.07 -5.30 -28.79
CA PRO A 240 17.67 -4.23 -28.03
C PRO A 240 17.93 -3.07 -28.98
N ASP A 241 17.62 -1.87 -28.54
CA ASP A 241 17.90 -0.67 -29.31
C ASP A 241 19.39 -0.61 -29.62
N LYS A 242 19.71 -0.57 -30.92
CA LYS A 242 21.11 -0.58 -31.38
C LYS A 242 21.88 0.68 -30.94
N HIS A 243 21.15 1.76 -30.59
CA HIS A 243 21.77 3.03 -30.28
C HIS A 243 21.08 3.73 -29.08
N PRO A 244 21.11 3.14 -27.86
CA PRO A 244 20.46 3.74 -26.67
C PRO A 244 21.05 5.11 -26.29
N GLN A 245 22.28 5.37 -26.72
CA GLN A 245 22.98 6.64 -26.48
C GLN A 245 22.40 7.81 -27.28
N LEU A 246 21.75 7.52 -28.42
CA LEU A 246 21.15 8.53 -29.31
C LEU A 246 19.72 8.90 -28.92
N ARG A 247 19.15 8.28 -27.88
CA ARG A 247 17.84 8.62 -27.36
C ARG A 247 17.95 9.78 -26.37
N GLY A 248 17.42 10.92 -26.72
CA GLY A 248 17.40 12.13 -25.89
C GLY A 248 16.63 13.26 -26.54
N LYS A 249 16.46 14.34 -25.82
CA LYS A 249 15.99 15.60 -26.38
C LYS A 249 17.24 16.32 -26.94
N TYR A 250 17.24 16.59 -28.23
CA TYR A 250 18.28 17.33 -28.90
C TYR A 250 17.72 18.70 -29.32
N GLU A 251 18.47 19.73 -29.04
CA GLU A 251 18.23 21.07 -29.54
C GLU A 251 19.16 21.28 -30.75
N VAL A 252 18.59 21.69 -31.86
CA VAL A 252 19.38 21.90 -33.07
C VAL A 252 20.02 23.29 -32.98
N GLU A 253 21.32 23.34 -32.69
CA GLU A 253 22.05 24.61 -32.55
C GLU A 253 22.32 25.27 -33.89
N HIS A 254 22.57 24.51 -34.97
CA HIS A 254 22.83 25.03 -36.30
C HIS A 254 22.26 24.14 -37.39
N THR A 255 21.46 24.72 -38.27
CA THR A 255 21.12 24.15 -39.59
C THR A 255 21.82 24.93 -40.68
N SER A 256 22.80 24.32 -41.34
CA SER A 256 23.33 24.86 -42.59
C SER A 256 22.41 24.39 -43.73
N CYS A 257 21.54 25.25 -44.20
CA CYS A 257 20.83 25.04 -45.46
C CYS A 257 21.53 25.69 -46.61
N ALA A 258 21.65 25.01 -47.75
CA ALA A 258 21.99 25.64 -49.02
C ALA A 258 20.94 26.73 -49.36
N ASP A 259 21.31 27.80 -49.97
CA ASP A 259 20.59 29.07 -50.16
C ASP A 259 19.13 28.99 -50.73
N SER A 260 18.62 27.84 -51.02
CA SER A 260 17.27 27.64 -51.59
C SER A 260 16.15 27.29 -50.57
N CYS A 261 16.47 27.20 -49.26
CA CYS A 261 15.51 26.78 -48.23
C CYS A 261 15.06 27.90 -47.26
N MET A 262 15.31 29.15 -47.59
CA MET A 262 14.95 30.29 -46.75
C MET A 262 13.50 30.75 -46.92
N GLN A 263 12.51 29.92 -46.59
CA GLN A 263 11.17 30.41 -46.28
C GLN A 263 10.48 29.40 -45.34
N GLY A 264 10.67 29.57 -44.03
CA GLY A 264 9.95 28.81 -43.01
C GLY A 264 10.69 28.84 -41.68
N HIS A 265 10.42 29.83 -40.88
CA HIS A 265 10.83 29.86 -39.48
C HIS A 265 10.07 28.77 -38.72
N ASP A 266 10.65 27.59 -38.55
CA ASP A 266 10.26 26.69 -37.52
C ASP A 266 11.50 26.00 -36.97
N SER A 267 11.74 26.23 -35.70
CA SER A 267 12.75 25.52 -34.91
C SER A 267 12.43 24.04 -34.91
N MET A 268 13.17 23.24 -35.67
CA MET A 268 12.95 21.77 -35.71
C MET A 268 13.56 21.15 -34.46
N THR A 269 12.68 20.82 -33.48
CA THR A 269 13.08 20.09 -32.27
C THR A 269 12.97 18.60 -32.54
N ILE A 270 14.08 17.90 -32.69
CA ILE A 270 14.09 16.42 -32.77
C ILE A 270 14.11 15.87 -31.35
N THR A 271 12.97 15.31 -30.93
CA THR A 271 12.89 14.66 -29.62
C THR A 271 13.15 13.17 -29.76
N LEU A 272 14.35 12.72 -29.40
CA LEU A 272 14.68 11.32 -29.26
C LEU A 272 14.45 10.92 -27.80
N GLN A 273 13.59 9.92 -27.57
CA GLN A 273 13.24 9.47 -26.23
C GLN A 273 14.39 8.65 -25.64
N LYS A 274 15.01 9.12 -24.56
CA LYS A 274 16.01 8.38 -23.82
C LYS A 274 15.28 7.44 -22.85
N ASN A 275 15.30 6.13 -23.10
CA ASN A 275 14.90 5.18 -22.08
C ASN A 275 15.95 5.19 -20.97
N LYS A 276 15.53 5.58 -19.77
CA LYS A 276 16.30 5.37 -18.54
C LYS A 276 16.18 3.93 -18.08
#